data_f1450491b237e90b89ba853177184fd8
#
_entry.id   f1450491b237e90b89ba853177184fd8
#
_cell.length_a   1.000
_cell.length_b   1.000
_cell.length_c   1.000
_cell.angle_alpha   90.00
_cell.angle_beta   90.00
_cell.angle_gamma   90.00
#
_symmetry.space_group_name_H-M   'P 1'
#
loop_
_entity.id
_entity.type
_entity.pdbx_description
1 polymer ?
#
loop_
_entity_poly.entity_id
_entity_poly.type
_entity_poly.pdbx_seq_one_letter_code
_entity_poly.pdbx_strand_id
1 'polypeptide(L)'
;MEIKKVLVIGAGQMGSGIAQVMAQGGMDVVLQDIEQRFVDKGLAGIEKNLAKLVEKGKMSAEEKEAVSKRLCGVVELDAAACNVDLAVEAVVENMNVKKAIFQKLDSLCPPHAILASNTSSLPITAIGATTKRPTQVCGMHFFNPAPVMALVEVVKGLATSDETLQTVYDLAKKFGKSPVKLKDFPGFVGNRIMVPMMNEAMQTLFEGVATAEEIDIVAKSGFGHPMGPLALSDMIGLDTMLYIMEVLYEGFGDPKYRPCPLLRKYVEAGW
;
A
#
# COMPACT_ATOMS: atom_id res chain seq x y z
N MET A 1 -6.91 -22.07 1.10
CA MET A 1 -7.76 -21.67 -0.05
C MET A 1 -6.86 -21.28 -1.23
N GLU A 2 -7.20 -21.65 -2.46
CA GLU A 2 -6.48 -21.21 -3.65
C GLU A 2 -7.10 -19.90 -4.17
N ILE A 3 -6.29 -18.84 -4.32
CA ILE A 3 -6.71 -17.56 -4.89
C ILE A 3 -6.39 -17.59 -6.38
N LYS A 4 -7.40 -17.36 -7.22
CA LYS A 4 -7.28 -17.33 -8.69
C LYS A 4 -7.73 -16.01 -9.27
N LYS A 5 -8.80 -15.42 -8.75
CA LYS A 5 -9.38 -14.19 -9.24
C LYS A 5 -9.36 -13.09 -8.17
N VAL A 6 -8.80 -11.95 -8.54
CA VAL A 6 -8.59 -10.82 -7.64
C VAL A 6 -9.28 -9.57 -8.17
N LEU A 7 -9.95 -8.86 -7.28
CA LEU A 7 -10.45 -7.50 -7.53
C LEU A 7 -9.50 -6.51 -6.84
N VAL A 8 -9.02 -5.52 -7.58
CA VAL A 8 -8.28 -4.38 -7.04
C VAL A 8 -9.13 -3.13 -7.20
N ILE A 9 -9.46 -2.47 -6.09
CA ILE A 9 -10.29 -1.26 -6.04
C ILE A 9 -9.38 -0.05 -5.89
N GLY A 10 -9.50 0.89 -6.84
CA GLY A 10 -8.61 2.03 -7.02
C GLY A 10 -7.57 1.78 -8.10
N ALA A 11 -7.64 2.51 -9.21
CA ALA A 11 -6.71 2.41 -10.35
C ALA A 11 -5.60 3.46 -10.30
N GLY A 12 -5.35 4.06 -9.13
CA GLY A 12 -4.21 4.94 -8.88
C GLY A 12 -2.86 4.21 -8.92
N GLN A 13 -1.79 4.90 -8.55
CA GLN A 13 -0.42 4.38 -8.58
C GLN A 13 -0.28 3.05 -7.83
N MET A 14 -0.82 2.96 -6.61
CA MET A 14 -0.72 1.74 -5.82
C MET A 14 -1.59 0.61 -6.39
N GLY A 15 -2.87 0.88 -6.66
CA GLY A 15 -3.78 -0.15 -7.18
C GLY A 15 -3.33 -0.71 -8.52
N SER A 16 -2.91 0.13 -9.47
CA SER A 16 -2.34 -0.35 -10.74
C SER A 16 -1.09 -1.19 -10.53
N GLY A 17 -0.19 -0.76 -9.62
CA GLY A 17 1.01 -1.53 -9.30
C GLY A 17 0.70 -2.87 -8.64
N ILE A 18 -0.28 -2.93 -7.74
CA ILE A 18 -0.77 -4.17 -7.10
C ILE A 18 -1.40 -5.09 -8.15
N ALA A 19 -2.27 -4.56 -9.01
CA ALA A 19 -2.89 -5.32 -10.10
C ALA A 19 -1.83 -5.94 -11.04
N GLN A 20 -0.78 -5.16 -11.39
CA GLN A 20 0.36 -5.67 -12.17
C GLN A 20 1.05 -6.84 -11.47
N VAL A 21 1.40 -6.70 -10.19
CA VAL A 21 2.07 -7.75 -9.40
C VAL A 21 1.24 -9.03 -9.37
N MET A 22 -0.06 -8.92 -9.15
CA MET A 22 -0.96 -10.07 -9.07
C MET A 22 -1.13 -10.76 -10.43
N ALA A 23 -1.27 -9.99 -11.52
CA ALA A 23 -1.35 -10.53 -12.87
C ALA A 23 -0.05 -11.24 -13.30
N GLN A 24 1.12 -10.68 -12.94
CA GLN A 24 2.42 -11.32 -13.13
C GLN A 24 2.54 -12.61 -12.30
N GLY A 25 1.93 -12.67 -11.12
CA GLY A 25 1.83 -13.87 -10.29
C GLY A 25 0.84 -14.93 -10.79
N GLY A 26 0.20 -14.71 -11.95
CA GLY A 26 -0.70 -15.66 -12.61
C GLY A 26 -2.16 -15.56 -12.19
N MET A 27 -2.59 -14.49 -11.51
CA MET A 27 -3.98 -14.26 -11.13
C MET A 27 -4.76 -13.56 -12.24
N ASP A 28 -6.04 -13.87 -12.38
CA ASP A 28 -6.97 -13.04 -13.15
C ASP A 28 -7.35 -11.82 -12.31
N VAL A 29 -7.12 -10.63 -12.82
CA VAL A 29 -7.25 -9.38 -12.06
C VAL A 29 -8.26 -8.46 -12.70
N VAL A 30 -9.23 -8.03 -11.92
CA VAL A 30 -10.15 -6.95 -12.27
C VAL A 30 -9.68 -5.68 -11.58
N LEU A 31 -9.30 -4.66 -12.35
CA LEU A 31 -8.96 -3.34 -11.86
C LEU A 31 -10.18 -2.43 -11.93
N GLN A 32 -10.65 -1.94 -10.80
CA GLN A 32 -11.86 -1.13 -10.70
C GLN A 32 -11.54 0.29 -10.20
N ASP A 33 -12.19 1.29 -10.76
CA ASP A 33 -12.22 2.66 -10.22
C ASP A 33 -13.58 3.31 -10.53
N ILE A 34 -13.85 4.45 -9.91
CA ILE A 34 -15.14 5.16 -10.03
C ILE A 34 -15.39 5.78 -11.40
N GLU A 35 -14.35 6.01 -12.21
CA GLU A 35 -14.44 6.59 -13.55
C GLU A 35 -13.57 5.83 -14.54
N GLN A 36 -14.07 5.66 -15.77
CA GLN A 36 -13.36 4.96 -16.85
C GLN A 36 -11.97 5.55 -17.13
N ARG A 37 -11.82 6.86 -17.08
CA ARG A 37 -10.52 7.53 -17.29
C ARG A 37 -9.43 7.09 -16.30
N PHE A 38 -9.79 6.78 -15.04
CA PHE A 38 -8.84 6.28 -14.05
C PHE A 38 -8.46 4.84 -14.33
N VAL A 39 -9.43 4.02 -14.70
CA VAL A 39 -9.21 2.63 -15.12
C VAL A 39 -8.28 2.57 -16.33
N ASP A 40 -8.58 3.35 -17.38
CA ASP A 40 -7.78 3.40 -18.62
C ASP A 40 -6.35 3.86 -18.34
N LYS A 41 -6.19 4.91 -17.52
CA LYS A 41 -4.88 5.40 -17.08
C LYS A 41 -4.10 4.34 -16.30
N GLY A 42 -4.76 3.61 -15.43
CA GLY A 42 -4.17 2.52 -14.64
C GLY A 42 -3.67 1.39 -15.53
N LEU A 43 -4.51 0.89 -16.44
CA LEU A 43 -4.15 -0.16 -17.40
C LEU A 43 -3.02 0.29 -18.34
N ALA A 44 -3.08 1.51 -18.87
CA ALA A 44 -2.02 2.08 -19.70
C ALA A 44 -0.69 2.19 -18.94
N GLY A 45 -0.74 2.53 -17.65
CA GLY A 45 0.42 2.55 -16.78
C GLY A 45 1.06 1.16 -16.60
N ILE A 46 0.24 0.14 -16.39
CA ILE A 46 0.70 -1.26 -16.31
C ILE A 46 1.34 -1.69 -17.63
N GLU A 47 0.67 -1.45 -18.76
CA GLU A 47 1.16 -1.81 -20.09
C GLU A 47 2.53 -1.16 -20.38
N LYS A 48 2.70 0.12 -20.04
CA LYS A 48 3.97 0.84 -20.16
C LYS A 48 5.07 0.23 -19.27
N ASN A 49 4.73 -0.20 -18.06
CA ASN A 49 5.70 -0.82 -17.16
C ASN A 49 6.14 -2.19 -17.66
N LEU A 50 5.19 -3.01 -18.16
CA LEU A 50 5.48 -4.32 -18.74
C LEU A 50 6.34 -4.18 -20.01
N ALA A 51 6.04 -3.20 -20.88
CA ALA A 51 6.87 -2.92 -22.07
C ALA A 51 8.33 -2.58 -21.68
N LYS A 52 8.54 -1.76 -20.65
CA LYS A 52 9.87 -1.47 -20.13
C LYS A 52 10.61 -2.71 -19.59
N LEU A 53 9.89 -3.70 -19.06
CA LEU A 53 10.50 -4.95 -18.61
C LEU A 53 10.98 -5.77 -19.81
N VAL A 54 10.23 -5.79 -20.89
CA VAL A 54 10.62 -6.45 -22.16
C VAL A 54 11.84 -5.75 -22.76
N GLU A 55 11.83 -4.41 -22.88
CA GLU A 55 12.97 -3.63 -23.37
C GLU A 55 14.27 -3.87 -22.58
N LYS A 56 14.16 -4.11 -21.29
CA LYS A 56 15.29 -4.42 -20.39
C LYS A 56 15.68 -5.90 -20.36
N GLY A 57 15.04 -6.76 -21.16
CA GLY A 57 15.28 -8.20 -21.18
C GLY A 57 14.90 -8.93 -19.88
N LYS A 58 14.02 -8.34 -19.06
CA LYS A 58 13.54 -8.91 -17.78
C LYS A 58 12.22 -9.69 -17.92
N MET A 59 11.62 -9.67 -19.11
CA MET A 59 10.36 -10.34 -19.46
C MET A 59 10.37 -10.59 -20.97
N SER A 60 9.81 -11.71 -21.42
CA SER A 60 9.61 -11.93 -22.85
C SER A 60 8.34 -11.23 -23.37
N ALA A 61 8.20 -11.08 -24.68
CA ALA A 61 6.99 -10.51 -25.27
C ALA A 61 5.76 -11.40 -25.04
N GLU A 62 5.96 -12.71 -25.07
CA GLU A 62 4.92 -13.72 -24.80
C GLU A 62 4.45 -13.65 -23.34
N GLU A 63 5.38 -13.52 -22.40
CA GLU A 63 5.05 -13.34 -20.97
C GLU A 63 4.25 -12.06 -20.75
N LYS A 64 4.66 -10.94 -21.38
CA LYS A 64 3.94 -9.67 -21.32
C LYS A 64 2.49 -9.85 -21.82
N GLU A 65 2.31 -10.48 -22.98
CA GLU A 65 0.98 -10.71 -23.55
C GLU A 65 0.11 -11.58 -22.62
N ALA A 66 0.71 -12.63 -22.04
CA ALA A 66 0.03 -13.48 -21.08
C ALA A 66 -0.41 -12.73 -19.81
N VAL A 67 0.40 -11.79 -19.31
CA VAL A 67 0.05 -10.93 -18.17
C VAL A 67 -1.05 -9.94 -18.56
N SER A 68 -0.95 -9.29 -19.73
CA SER A 68 -1.95 -8.34 -20.20
C SER A 68 -3.34 -8.97 -20.37
N LYS A 69 -3.41 -10.24 -20.83
CA LYS A 69 -4.67 -10.99 -20.97
C LYS A 69 -5.36 -11.31 -19.64
N ARG A 70 -4.64 -11.28 -18.51
CA ARG A 70 -5.20 -11.48 -17.17
C ARG A 70 -5.79 -10.21 -16.56
N LEU A 71 -5.60 -9.06 -17.19
CA LEU A 71 -6.05 -7.77 -16.68
C LEU A 71 -7.35 -7.34 -17.36
N CYS A 72 -8.35 -7.01 -16.57
CA CYS A 72 -9.60 -6.43 -17.04
C CYS A 72 -9.89 -5.16 -16.23
N GLY A 73 -10.33 -4.10 -16.90
CA GLY A 73 -10.70 -2.84 -16.24
C GLY A 73 -12.22 -2.65 -16.26
N VAL A 74 -12.79 -2.19 -15.14
CA VAL A 74 -14.23 -1.94 -15.01
C VAL A 74 -14.51 -0.73 -14.12
N VAL A 75 -15.68 -0.11 -14.32
CA VAL A 75 -16.20 0.94 -13.42
C VAL A 75 -17.19 0.35 -12.42
N GLU A 76 -18.01 -0.60 -12.86
CA GLU A 76 -19.07 -1.18 -12.04
C GLU A 76 -18.51 -2.17 -11.00
N LEU A 77 -18.53 -1.76 -9.73
CA LEU A 77 -18.04 -2.58 -8.63
C LEU A 77 -18.88 -3.83 -8.40
N ASP A 78 -20.21 -3.73 -8.54
CA ASP A 78 -21.14 -4.80 -8.17
C ASP A 78 -20.89 -6.06 -9.01
N ALA A 79 -20.78 -5.90 -10.35
CA ALA A 79 -20.47 -7.02 -11.23
C ALA A 79 -19.04 -7.57 -11.04
N ALA A 80 -18.07 -6.69 -10.72
CA ALA A 80 -16.69 -7.07 -10.49
C ALA A 80 -16.50 -7.92 -9.23
N ALA A 81 -17.24 -7.62 -8.17
CA ALA A 81 -17.10 -8.26 -6.86
C ALA A 81 -17.75 -9.64 -6.74
N CYS A 82 -18.74 -9.98 -7.61
CA CYS A 82 -19.55 -11.18 -7.46
C CYS A 82 -18.79 -12.51 -7.58
N ASN A 83 -17.61 -12.54 -8.18
CA ASN A 83 -16.88 -13.79 -8.44
C ASN A 83 -15.38 -13.59 -8.27
N VAL A 84 -14.95 -13.28 -7.05
CA VAL A 84 -13.53 -13.10 -6.71
C VAL A 84 -13.17 -13.86 -5.44
N ASP A 85 -11.91 -14.25 -5.32
CA ASP A 85 -11.39 -14.94 -4.14
C ASP A 85 -10.73 -13.95 -3.15
N LEU A 86 -10.28 -12.81 -3.68
CA LEU A 86 -9.64 -11.74 -2.93
C LEU A 86 -10.04 -10.38 -3.50
N ALA A 87 -10.41 -9.46 -2.65
CA ALA A 87 -10.54 -8.04 -2.99
C ALA A 87 -9.47 -7.23 -2.24
N VAL A 88 -8.71 -6.41 -2.97
CA VAL A 88 -7.69 -5.52 -2.40
C VAL A 88 -8.08 -4.08 -2.64
N GLU A 89 -8.34 -3.35 -1.58
CA GLU A 89 -8.68 -1.93 -1.63
C GLU A 89 -7.40 -1.08 -1.60
N ALA A 90 -7.26 -0.16 -2.53
CA ALA A 90 -6.14 0.77 -2.69
C ALA A 90 -6.61 2.17 -3.11
N VAL A 91 -7.69 2.66 -2.50
CA VAL A 91 -8.25 4.00 -2.73
C VAL A 91 -7.59 5.05 -1.81
N VAL A 92 -8.12 6.28 -1.81
CA VAL A 92 -7.65 7.37 -0.96
C VAL A 92 -7.63 6.99 0.51
N GLU A 93 -6.65 7.50 1.26
CA GLU A 93 -6.43 7.17 2.68
C GLU A 93 -7.43 7.92 3.56
N ASN A 94 -8.69 7.48 3.51
CA ASN A 94 -9.81 8.03 4.27
C ASN A 94 -10.65 6.90 4.88
N MET A 95 -10.76 6.88 6.20
CA MET A 95 -11.45 5.83 6.94
C MET A 95 -12.92 5.66 6.53
N ASN A 96 -13.65 6.75 6.29
CA ASN A 96 -15.08 6.67 5.94
C ASN A 96 -15.26 6.07 4.54
N VAL A 97 -14.40 6.43 3.60
CA VAL A 97 -14.40 5.86 2.23
C VAL A 97 -14.10 4.36 2.29
N LYS A 98 -13.05 3.97 3.03
CA LYS A 98 -12.67 2.55 3.17
C LYS A 98 -13.77 1.74 3.83
N LYS A 99 -14.37 2.24 4.92
CA LYS A 99 -15.51 1.58 5.59
C LYS A 99 -16.69 1.35 4.64
N ALA A 100 -17.06 2.36 3.86
CA ALA A 100 -18.16 2.23 2.89
C ALA A 100 -17.86 1.17 1.81
N ILE A 101 -16.62 1.14 1.31
CA ILE A 101 -16.17 0.12 0.35
C ILE A 101 -16.23 -1.28 0.96
N PHE A 102 -15.71 -1.47 2.18
CA PHE A 102 -15.71 -2.77 2.84
C PHE A 102 -17.12 -3.28 3.16
N GLN A 103 -18.05 -2.40 3.57
CA GLN A 103 -19.46 -2.76 3.73
C GLN A 103 -20.09 -3.23 2.40
N LYS A 104 -19.76 -2.55 1.31
CA LYS A 104 -20.24 -2.92 -0.02
C LYS A 104 -19.63 -4.26 -0.47
N LEU A 105 -18.33 -4.45 -0.33
CA LEU A 105 -17.64 -5.71 -0.62
C LEU A 105 -18.17 -6.88 0.20
N ASP A 106 -18.48 -6.65 1.48
CA ASP A 106 -19.06 -7.67 2.36
C ASP A 106 -20.39 -8.21 1.85
N SER A 107 -21.19 -7.36 1.20
CA SER A 107 -22.48 -7.77 0.60
C SER A 107 -22.36 -8.39 -0.77
N LEU A 108 -21.32 -8.05 -1.55
CA LEU A 108 -21.19 -8.43 -2.96
C LEU A 108 -20.27 -9.63 -3.18
N CYS A 109 -19.17 -9.71 -2.43
CA CYS A 109 -18.18 -10.77 -2.62
C CYS A 109 -18.70 -12.14 -2.10
N PRO A 110 -18.28 -13.23 -2.74
CA PRO A 110 -18.58 -14.59 -2.26
C PRO A 110 -18.22 -14.78 -0.78
N PRO A 111 -18.91 -15.67 -0.05
CA PRO A 111 -18.64 -15.88 1.38
C PRO A 111 -17.21 -16.30 1.73
N HIS A 112 -16.50 -16.93 0.79
CA HIS A 112 -15.11 -17.35 0.99
C HIS A 112 -14.09 -16.25 0.74
N ALA A 113 -14.47 -15.16 0.07
CA ALA A 113 -13.54 -14.11 -0.35
C ALA A 113 -12.88 -13.39 0.82
N ILE A 114 -11.57 -13.22 0.72
CA ILE A 114 -10.78 -12.39 1.63
C ILE A 114 -10.90 -10.93 1.20
N LEU A 115 -11.03 -10.03 2.15
CA LEU A 115 -11.05 -8.58 1.94
C LEU A 115 -9.78 -7.98 2.54
N ALA A 116 -8.93 -7.38 1.72
CA ALA A 116 -7.67 -6.79 2.15
C ALA A 116 -7.63 -5.28 1.88
N SER A 117 -7.01 -4.50 2.77
CA SER A 117 -6.73 -3.09 2.55
C SER A 117 -5.24 -2.86 2.36
N ASN A 118 -4.88 -2.04 1.38
CA ASN A 118 -3.51 -1.55 1.18
C ASN A 118 -3.22 -0.28 2.01
N THR A 119 -4.07 0.06 2.97
CA THR A 119 -3.80 1.20 3.87
C THR A 119 -2.40 1.11 4.47
N SER A 120 -1.77 2.25 4.65
CA SER A 120 -0.45 2.36 5.27
C SER A 120 -0.51 2.70 6.77
N SER A 121 -1.67 3.15 7.26
CA SER A 121 -1.76 3.75 8.59
C SER A 121 -3.10 3.56 9.29
N LEU A 122 -4.19 3.30 8.55
CA LEU A 122 -5.52 3.16 9.13
C LEU A 122 -5.72 1.78 9.78
N PRO A 123 -6.40 1.69 10.94
CA PRO A 123 -6.52 0.43 11.67
C PRO A 123 -7.40 -0.60 10.92
N ILE A 124 -6.80 -1.74 10.60
CA ILE A 124 -7.46 -2.88 9.96
C ILE A 124 -8.61 -3.41 10.81
N THR A 125 -8.45 -3.39 12.13
CA THR A 125 -9.48 -3.76 13.09
C THR A 125 -10.76 -2.92 12.91
N ALA A 126 -10.61 -1.59 12.73
CA ALA A 126 -11.75 -0.70 12.55
C ALA A 126 -12.42 -0.87 11.18
N ILE A 127 -11.64 -1.22 10.14
CA ILE A 127 -12.18 -1.55 8.82
C ILE A 127 -12.95 -2.88 8.90
N GLY A 128 -12.35 -3.92 9.45
CA GLY A 128 -12.95 -5.24 9.57
C GLY A 128 -14.25 -5.26 10.39
N ALA A 129 -14.32 -4.43 11.44
CA ALA A 129 -15.51 -4.30 12.28
C ALA A 129 -16.76 -3.77 11.54
N THR A 130 -16.61 -3.23 10.33
CA THR A 130 -17.74 -2.78 9.50
C THR A 130 -18.37 -3.88 8.67
N THR A 131 -17.76 -5.07 8.65
CA THR A 131 -18.19 -6.24 7.85
C THR A 131 -18.80 -7.32 8.75
N LYS A 132 -19.55 -8.24 8.16
CA LYS A 132 -20.06 -9.45 8.84
C LYS A 132 -19.04 -10.59 8.83
N ARG A 133 -17.88 -10.40 8.17
CA ARG A 133 -16.78 -11.38 8.05
C ARG A 133 -15.44 -10.83 8.54
N PRO A 134 -15.32 -10.24 9.74
CA PRO A 134 -14.08 -9.62 10.20
C PRO A 134 -12.91 -10.60 10.30
N THR A 135 -13.17 -11.89 10.39
CA THR A 135 -12.14 -12.95 10.36
C THR A 135 -11.46 -13.09 9.00
N GLN A 136 -12.10 -12.65 7.92
CA GLN A 136 -11.60 -12.66 6.54
C GLN A 136 -11.11 -11.27 6.10
N VAL A 137 -10.96 -10.32 7.02
CA VAL A 137 -10.40 -8.99 6.73
C VAL A 137 -8.98 -8.89 7.25
N CYS A 138 -8.05 -8.39 6.41
CA CYS A 138 -6.65 -8.18 6.78
C CYS A 138 -6.06 -6.95 6.08
N GLY A 139 -4.88 -6.51 6.51
CA GLY A 139 -4.05 -5.58 5.74
C GLY A 139 -3.14 -6.32 4.78
N MET A 140 -2.96 -5.78 3.58
CA MET A 140 -1.96 -6.21 2.60
C MET A 140 -1.25 -4.97 2.06
N HIS A 141 -0.34 -4.44 2.88
CA HIS A 141 0.33 -3.17 2.64
C HIS A 141 1.56 -3.35 1.76
N PHE A 142 1.45 -2.89 0.52
CA PHE A 142 2.56 -2.82 -0.44
C PHE A 142 3.28 -1.50 -0.31
N PHE A 143 4.60 -1.53 -0.51
CA PHE A 143 5.43 -0.33 -0.59
C PHE A 143 5.52 0.21 -2.02
N ASN A 144 5.56 1.53 -2.14
CA ASN A 144 5.60 2.23 -3.42
C ASN A 144 7.03 2.27 -4.01
N PRO A 145 7.23 1.88 -5.28
CA PRO A 145 6.27 1.31 -6.25
C PRO A 145 6.05 -0.20 -6.03
N ALA A 146 4.79 -0.66 -5.98
CA ALA A 146 4.44 -2.05 -5.68
C ALA A 146 5.15 -3.10 -6.57
N PRO A 147 5.36 -2.90 -7.89
CA PRO A 147 6.10 -3.86 -8.71
C PRO A 147 7.59 -3.98 -8.36
N VAL A 148 8.19 -2.94 -7.77
CA VAL A 148 9.64 -2.84 -7.51
C VAL A 148 10.00 -3.27 -6.08
N MET A 149 9.23 -2.78 -5.11
CA MET A 149 9.51 -3.02 -3.68
C MET A 149 9.18 -4.46 -3.31
N ALA A 150 10.15 -5.13 -2.67
CA ALA A 150 9.99 -6.53 -2.28
C ALA A 150 9.05 -6.71 -1.07
N LEU A 151 9.04 -5.77 -0.15
CA LEU A 151 8.32 -5.89 1.13
C LEU A 151 6.80 -5.81 0.95
N VAL A 152 6.08 -6.70 1.64
CA VAL A 152 4.63 -6.61 1.88
C VAL A 152 4.37 -6.87 3.36
N GLU A 153 3.73 -5.93 4.03
CA GLU A 153 3.25 -6.12 5.39
C GLU A 153 1.86 -6.76 5.37
N VAL A 154 1.74 -7.96 5.94
CA VAL A 154 0.47 -8.67 6.09
C VAL A 154 -0.02 -8.44 7.51
N VAL A 155 -1.06 -7.60 7.64
CA VAL A 155 -1.49 -7.04 8.91
C VAL A 155 -2.68 -7.81 9.47
N LYS A 156 -2.52 -8.33 10.68
CA LYS A 156 -3.55 -9.02 11.44
C LYS A 156 -4.36 -8.02 12.27
N GLY A 157 -5.59 -7.72 11.86
CA GLY A 157 -6.56 -7.04 12.71
C GLY A 157 -6.99 -7.92 13.90
N LEU A 158 -7.66 -7.35 14.87
CA LEU A 158 -8.04 -8.04 16.11
C LEU A 158 -8.82 -9.34 15.86
N ALA A 159 -9.74 -9.33 14.90
CA ALA A 159 -10.58 -10.49 14.56
C ALA A 159 -10.05 -11.32 13.39
N THR A 160 -9.01 -10.88 12.68
CA THR A 160 -8.46 -11.60 11.51
C THR A 160 -8.04 -13.01 11.90
N SER A 161 -8.52 -14.03 11.17
CA SER A 161 -8.13 -15.41 11.42
C SER A 161 -6.69 -15.70 11.00
N ASP A 162 -6.06 -16.68 11.65
CA ASP A 162 -4.71 -17.13 11.27
C ASP A 162 -4.70 -17.75 9.87
N GLU A 163 -5.80 -18.37 9.43
CA GLU A 163 -5.96 -18.90 8.09
C GLU A 163 -5.94 -17.80 7.04
N THR A 164 -6.71 -16.72 7.24
CA THR A 164 -6.71 -15.54 6.37
C THR A 164 -5.31 -14.93 6.27
N LEU A 165 -4.66 -14.71 7.42
CA LEU A 165 -3.32 -14.15 7.47
C LEU A 165 -2.30 -15.04 6.75
N GLN A 166 -2.37 -16.36 6.94
CA GLN A 166 -1.48 -17.30 6.28
C GLN A 166 -1.70 -17.35 4.78
N THR A 167 -2.97 -17.37 4.34
CA THR A 167 -3.33 -17.38 2.91
C THR A 167 -2.74 -16.16 2.18
N VAL A 168 -2.91 -14.96 2.74
CA VAL A 168 -2.38 -13.71 2.14
C VAL A 168 -0.85 -13.66 2.20
N TYR A 169 -0.25 -14.15 3.26
CA TYR A 169 1.20 -14.26 3.39
C TYR A 169 1.81 -15.19 2.31
N ASP A 170 1.22 -16.37 2.11
CA ASP A 170 1.70 -17.33 1.11
C ASP A 170 1.47 -16.81 -0.32
N LEU A 171 0.36 -16.11 -0.53
CA LEU A 171 0.07 -15.44 -1.79
C LEU A 171 1.13 -14.38 -2.12
N ALA A 172 1.51 -13.53 -1.17
CA ALA A 172 2.56 -12.52 -1.37
C ALA A 172 3.92 -13.18 -1.70
N LYS A 173 4.26 -14.31 -1.07
CA LYS A 173 5.44 -15.10 -1.44
C LYS A 173 5.37 -15.61 -2.88
N LYS A 174 4.21 -16.11 -3.32
CA LYS A 174 3.99 -16.58 -4.69
C LYS A 174 4.26 -15.48 -5.72
N PHE A 175 4.05 -14.21 -5.35
CA PHE A 175 4.38 -13.04 -6.18
C PHE A 175 5.86 -12.63 -6.14
N GLY A 176 6.73 -13.41 -5.50
CA GLY A 176 8.14 -13.08 -5.33
C GLY A 176 8.39 -11.95 -4.34
N LYS A 177 7.43 -11.63 -3.47
CA LYS A 177 7.57 -10.64 -2.41
C LYS A 177 8.18 -11.25 -1.15
N SER A 178 8.67 -10.38 -0.28
CA SER A 178 9.16 -10.70 1.07
C SER A 178 8.10 -10.27 2.09
N PRO A 179 7.05 -11.08 2.34
CA PRO A 179 6.00 -10.71 3.27
C PRO A 179 6.46 -10.85 4.71
N VAL A 180 5.95 -9.97 5.57
CA VAL A 180 6.08 -10.07 7.03
C VAL A 180 4.70 -10.03 7.67
N LYS A 181 4.46 -10.89 8.68
CA LYS A 181 3.23 -10.89 9.46
C LYS A 181 3.38 -9.96 10.64
N LEU A 182 2.41 -9.10 10.85
CA LEU A 182 2.42 -8.18 11.98
C LEU A 182 1.01 -7.91 12.50
N LYS A 183 0.93 -7.36 13.70
CA LYS A 183 -0.34 -6.96 14.33
C LYS A 183 -0.72 -5.55 13.90
N ASP A 184 -2.01 -5.29 13.93
CA ASP A 184 -2.61 -3.99 13.65
C ASP A 184 -2.27 -2.98 14.76
N PHE A 185 -1.28 -2.13 14.48
CA PHE A 185 -0.85 -1.01 15.31
C PHE A 185 -0.62 0.22 14.42
N PRO A 186 -0.74 1.45 14.95
CA PRO A 186 -0.51 2.67 14.17
C PRO A 186 0.82 2.66 13.42
N GLY A 187 0.76 2.89 12.09
CA GLY A 187 1.93 2.90 11.19
C GLY A 187 2.59 1.53 10.97
N PHE A 188 1.99 0.44 11.45
CA PHE A 188 2.49 -0.92 11.34
C PHE A 188 3.94 -1.04 11.84
N VAL A 189 4.86 -1.61 11.06
CA VAL A 189 6.30 -1.63 11.39
C VAL A 189 7.08 -0.63 10.55
N GLY A 190 6.85 -0.62 9.25
CA GLY A 190 7.61 0.23 8.32
C GLY A 190 7.50 1.72 8.67
N ASN A 191 6.29 2.25 8.67
CA ASN A 191 6.06 3.67 8.97
C ASN A 191 6.39 4.02 10.43
N ARG A 192 6.12 3.12 11.37
CA ARG A 192 6.41 3.34 12.80
C ARG A 192 7.90 3.49 13.09
N ILE A 193 8.77 2.90 12.29
CA ILE A 193 10.23 3.03 12.44
C ILE A 193 10.77 4.16 11.55
N MET A 194 10.42 4.12 10.28
CA MET A 194 11.01 4.99 9.26
C MET A 194 10.58 6.45 9.41
N VAL A 195 9.29 6.71 9.61
CA VAL A 195 8.79 8.10 9.62
C VAL A 195 9.25 8.88 10.85
N PRO A 196 9.25 8.33 12.08
CA PRO A 196 9.91 9.00 13.22
C PRO A 196 11.40 9.23 13.05
N MET A 197 12.14 8.33 12.39
CA MET A 197 13.54 8.54 12.05
C MET A 197 13.73 9.73 11.10
N MET A 198 12.89 9.85 10.07
CA MET A 198 12.91 11.01 9.16
C MET A 198 12.48 12.29 9.88
N ASN A 199 11.51 12.21 10.79
CA ASN A 199 11.08 13.32 11.63
C ASN A 199 12.20 13.80 12.55
N GLU A 200 13.02 12.89 13.10
CA GLU A 200 14.20 13.24 13.90
C GLU A 200 15.28 13.91 13.04
N ALA A 201 15.49 13.47 11.81
CA ALA A 201 16.37 14.16 10.86
C ALA A 201 15.87 15.58 10.55
N MET A 202 14.56 15.78 10.41
CA MET A 202 13.94 17.09 10.25
C MET A 202 14.08 17.94 11.52
N GLN A 203 14.02 17.34 12.72
CA GLN A 203 14.25 18.02 13.99
C GLN A 203 15.72 18.49 14.10
N THR A 204 16.67 17.64 13.69
CA THR A 204 18.10 17.95 13.64
C THR A 204 18.38 19.14 12.72
N LEU A 205 17.72 19.21 11.56
CA LEU A 205 17.77 20.36 10.67
C LEU A 205 17.17 21.62 11.31
N PHE A 206 16.00 21.49 11.96
CA PHE A 206 15.30 22.59 12.62
C PHE A 206 16.11 23.22 13.75
N GLU A 207 16.87 22.40 14.49
CA GLU A 207 17.75 22.85 15.58
C GLU A 207 19.07 23.44 15.09
N GLY A 208 19.34 23.39 13.77
CA GLY A 208 20.55 23.97 13.17
C GLY A 208 21.83 23.18 13.49
N VAL A 209 21.70 21.89 13.79
CA VAL A 209 22.85 21.00 14.08
C VAL A 209 23.72 20.82 12.84
N ALA A 210 23.12 20.65 11.67
CA ALA A 210 23.79 20.50 10.38
C ALA A 210 22.87 20.93 9.24
N THR A 211 23.40 21.07 8.02
CA THR A 211 22.62 21.31 6.81
C THR A 211 21.89 20.04 6.37
N ALA A 212 20.88 20.19 5.50
CA ALA A 212 20.13 19.05 4.98
C ALA A 212 21.04 18.05 4.24
N GLU A 213 21.98 18.56 3.45
CA GLU A 213 22.97 17.76 2.72
C GLU A 213 23.87 16.96 3.66
N GLU A 214 24.33 17.58 4.74
CA GLU A 214 25.21 16.93 5.73
C GLU A 214 24.47 15.83 6.49
N ILE A 215 23.22 16.05 6.91
CA ILE A 215 22.37 15.04 7.55
C ILE A 215 22.20 13.83 6.62
N ASP A 216 21.91 14.07 5.34
CA ASP A 216 21.75 13.01 4.36
C ASP A 216 23.05 12.25 4.08
N ILE A 217 24.20 12.95 4.09
CA ILE A 217 25.53 12.32 3.97
C ILE A 217 25.79 11.40 5.16
N VAL A 218 25.49 11.82 6.38
CA VAL A 218 25.66 10.98 7.59
C VAL A 218 24.85 9.68 7.46
N ALA A 219 23.59 9.77 7.03
CA ALA A 219 22.77 8.59 6.87
C ALA A 219 23.28 7.64 5.77
N LYS A 220 23.71 8.19 4.63
CA LYS A 220 24.25 7.39 3.52
C LYS A 220 25.60 6.77 3.84
N SER A 221 26.53 7.56 4.37
CA SER A 221 27.93 7.15 4.53
C SER A 221 28.20 6.51 5.89
N GLY A 222 27.45 6.90 6.94
CA GLY A 222 27.61 6.39 8.29
C GLY A 222 26.71 5.19 8.60
N PHE A 223 25.47 5.18 8.10
CA PHE A 223 24.49 4.11 8.39
C PHE A 223 24.26 3.17 7.20
N GLY A 224 24.83 3.46 6.03
CA GLY A 224 24.66 2.63 4.81
C GLY A 224 23.27 2.76 4.18
N HIS A 225 22.54 3.84 4.43
CA HIS A 225 21.25 4.07 3.81
C HIS A 225 21.42 4.35 2.30
N PRO A 226 20.58 3.79 1.43
CA PRO A 226 20.66 4.05 -0.02
C PRO A 226 20.29 5.49 -0.38
N MET A 227 19.51 6.15 0.47
CA MET A 227 19.06 7.53 0.34
C MET A 227 19.04 8.20 1.71
N GLY A 228 19.35 9.49 1.76
CA GLY A 228 19.28 10.26 3.00
C GLY A 228 17.83 10.47 3.47
N PRO A 229 17.59 10.63 4.77
CA PRO A 229 16.25 10.74 5.35
C PRO A 229 15.47 11.97 4.87
N LEU A 230 16.15 13.10 4.61
CA LEU A 230 15.51 14.33 4.14
C LEU A 230 15.17 14.23 2.65
N ALA A 231 16.07 13.71 1.82
CA ALA A 231 15.77 13.40 0.42
C ALA A 231 14.65 12.36 0.27
N LEU A 232 14.57 11.38 1.18
CA LEU A 232 13.48 10.41 1.22
C LEU A 232 12.16 11.07 1.62
N SER A 233 12.18 12.04 2.54
CA SER A 233 11.00 12.81 2.93
C SER A 233 10.44 13.62 1.78
N ASP A 234 11.31 14.27 0.99
CA ASP A 234 10.89 14.99 -0.23
C ASP A 234 10.30 14.05 -1.29
N MET A 235 10.90 12.87 -1.47
CA MET A 235 10.43 11.88 -2.43
C MET A 235 9.06 11.30 -2.06
N ILE A 236 8.78 11.12 -0.77
CA ILE A 236 7.49 10.61 -0.26
C ILE A 236 6.44 11.72 -0.30
N GLY A 237 6.83 12.94 -0.08
CA GLY A 237 5.98 14.11 0.10
C GLY A 237 5.85 14.48 1.58
N LEU A 238 6.13 15.76 1.90
CA LEU A 238 6.11 16.26 3.27
C LEU A 238 4.71 16.23 3.89
N ASP A 239 3.68 16.43 3.08
CA ASP A 239 2.27 16.30 3.47
C ASP A 239 1.93 14.87 3.91
N THR A 240 2.39 13.87 3.15
CA THR A 240 2.24 12.45 3.50
C THR A 240 2.99 12.11 4.78
N MET A 241 4.21 12.61 4.92
CA MET A 241 5.02 12.42 6.13
C MET A 241 4.35 13.04 7.36
N LEU A 242 3.83 14.27 7.23
CA LEU A 242 3.10 14.93 8.31
C LEU A 242 1.86 14.14 8.72
N TYR A 243 1.06 13.71 7.75
CA TYR A 243 -0.12 12.89 7.99
C TYR A 243 0.22 11.61 8.78
N ILE A 244 1.28 10.88 8.38
CA ILE A 244 1.67 9.65 9.08
C ILE A 244 2.14 9.96 10.51
N MET A 245 2.90 11.02 10.72
CA MET A 245 3.31 11.44 12.07
C MET A 245 2.10 11.76 12.95
N GLU A 246 1.07 12.43 12.41
CA GLU A 246 -0.18 12.70 13.12
C GLU A 246 -0.93 11.43 13.49
N VAL A 247 -1.04 10.47 12.55
CA VAL A 247 -1.64 9.16 12.84
C VAL A 247 -0.89 8.42 13.95
N LEU A 248 0.45 8.46 13.94
CA LEU A 248 1.25 7.86 15.02
C LEU A 248 1.03 8.59 16.36
N TYR A 249 1.04 9.92 16.34
CA TYR A 249 0.85 10.73 17.53
C TYR A 249 -0.52 10.51 18.19
N GLU A 250 -1.58 10.56 17.40
CA GLU A 250 -2.95 10.33 17.86
C GLU A 250 -3.17 8.87 18.29
N GLY A 251 -2.66 7.93 17.49
CA GLY A 251 -2.89 6.51 17.72
C GLY A 251 -2.18 5.95 18.95
N PHE A 252 -1.02 6.50 19.33
CA PHE A 252 -0.28 6.10 20.53
C PHE A 252 -0.52 7.04 21.72
N GLY A 253 -0.93 8.29 21.50
CA GLY A 253 -1.02 9.30 22.54
C GLY A 253 0.31 9.63 23.21
N ASP A 254 1.44 9.36 22.52
CA ASP A 254 2.79 9.53 23.06
C ASP A 254 3.49 10.71 22.39
N PRO A 255 3.94 11.73 23.17
CA PRO A 255 4.60 12.91 22.65
C PRO A 255 5.84 12.66 21.81
N LYS A 256 6.48 11.49 21.92
CA LYS A 256 7.65 11.14 21.08
C LYS A 256 7.32 11.09 19.59
N TYR A 257 6.04 10.93 19.21
CA TYR A 257 5.59 10.93 17.82
C TYR A 257 5.12 12.32 17.33
N ARG A 258 5.34 13.40 18.11
CA ARG A 258 4.96 14.75 17.67
C ARG A 258 5.68 15.10 16.36
N PRO A 259 4.97 15.63 15.34
CA PRO A 259 5.61 16.13 14.13
C PRO A 259 6.57 17.29 14.46
N CYS A 260 7.70 17.34 13.75
CA CYS A 260 8.62 18.47 13.80
C CYS A 260 7.91 19.77 13.42
N PRO A 261 8.12 20.90 14.14
CA PRO A 261 7.50 22.19 13.77
C PRO A 261 7.87 22.65 12.36
N LEU A 262 9.09 22.36 11.91
CA LEU A 262 9.55 22.71 10.56
C LEU A 262 8.75 21.95 9.48
N LEU A 263 8.45 20.67 9.70
CA LEU A 263 7.64 19.87 8.80
C LEU A 263 6.25 20.50 8.59
N ARG A 264 5.58 20.91 9.69
CA ARG A 264 4.29 21.60 9.60
C ARG A 264 4.40 22.89 8.79
N LYS A 265 5.41 23.72 9.05
CA LYS A 265 5.62 24.98 8.33
C LYS A 265 5.83 24.78 6.83
N TYR A 266 6.57 23.75 6.45
CA TYR A 266 6.82 23.46 5.04
C TYR A 266 5.54 23.00 4.31
N VAL A 267 4.75 22.15 4.95
CA VAL A 267 3.44 21.72 4.42
C VAL A 267 2.46 22.90 4.32
N GLU A 268 2.40 23.77 5.35
CA GLU A 268 1.57 24.98 5.33
C GLU A 268 2.01 25.97 4.23
N ALA A 269 3.32 26.02 3.93
CA ALA A 269 3.86 26.82 2.86
C ALA A 269 3.63 26.24 1.45
N GLY A 270 3.16 25.01 1.35
CA GLY A 270 2.95 24.31 0.08
C GLY A 270 4.23 23.78 -0.56
N TRP A 271 5.24 23.50 0.25
CA TRP A 271 6.56 23.01 -0.18
C TRP A 271 6.64 21.49 -0.14
#